data_3f9732c78268ebe1657df93a818ee0ee
#
_entry.id   3f9732c78268ebe1657df93a818ee0ee
#
_cell.length_a   1.000
_cell.length_b   1.000
_cell.length_c   1.000
_cell.angle_alpha   90.00
_cell.angle_beta   90.00
_cell.angle_gamma   90.00
#
_symmetry.space_group_name_H-M   'P 1'
#
loop_
_entity.id
_entity.type
_entity.pdbx_description
1 polymer ?
#
loop_
_entity_poly.entity_id
_entity_poly.type
_entity_poly.pdbx_seq_one_letter_code
_entity_poly.pdbx_strand_id
1 'polypeptide(L)'
;PDYRAEMDASVQSIGDFRALHERVQRDDLPSFEAEFRHQLNTNAVRELAQFNAWLRRQADDISERVRVINEALGAIDYNPGRIIVLIAEPTVNQDVRQFRADLREVTAGVLASDDTDMERRFEQIRALIERFKGRIGHAESDRAWTRRVTDVRNWFTFAASEQDRRTGEEFEHYTDSDGKSGGQKEKLAYTILAASLAYQFGLEWGVEKSRDFRFAVIDEAFGRGSDASTRYALTLFAKLGLQLLIVTPLQKVHVIEPYVSAIGFVDNPTGAASRVHTLTIEEFRERQRRGPA
;
A
#
# COMPACT_ATOMS: atom_id res chain seq x y z
N PRO A 1 -29.51 -2.26 -41.03
CA PRO A 1 -30.60 -2.13 -42.01
C PRO A 1 -31.37 -3.43 -42.08
N ASP A 2 -32.71 -3.34 -42.09
CA ASP A 2 -33.57 -4.53 -42.17
C ASP A 2 -33.76 -4.94 -43.63
N TYR A 3 -32.79 -5.67 -44.20
CA TYR A 3 -32.80 -6.16 -45.58
C TYR A 3 -33.91 -7.18 -45.85
N ARG A 4 -34.61 -7.64 -44.82
CA ARG A 4 -35.73 -8.60 -44.96
C ARG A 4 -37.02 -8.00 -45.51
N ALA A 5 -37.18 -6.67 -45.37
CA ALA A 5 -38.40 -5.99 -45.78
C ALA A 5 -38.49 -5.76 -47.29
N GLU A 6 -37.41 -5.93 -48.07
CA GLU A 6 -37.32 -5.58 -49.47
C GLU A 6 -37.18 -6.80 -50.41
N MET A 7 -37.07 -8.03 -49.86
CA MET A 7 -36.79 -9.23 -50.68
C MET A 7 -37.84 -10.30 -50.51
N ASP A 8 -38.38 -10.76 -51.63
CA ASP A 8 -39.32 -11.91 -51.68
C ASP A 8 -38.53 -13.22 -51.73
N ALA A 9 -38.95 -14.25 -50.95
CA ALA A 9 -38.36 -15.59 -50.94
C ALA A 9 -38.75 -16.42 -52.20
N SER A 10 -38.55 -15.87 -53.40
CA SER A 10 -38.83 -16.52 -54.63
C SER A 10 -37.52 -16.83 -55.43
N VAL A 11 -37.60 -17.82 -56.35
CA VAL A 11 -36.46 -18.16 -57.22
C VAL A 11 -36.06 -16.98 -58.13
N GLN A 12 -37.02 -16.08 -58.42
CA GLN A 12 -36.80 -14.88 -59.23
C GLN A 12 -35.90 -13.86 -58.51
N SER A 13 -35.89 -13.82 -57.19
CA SER A 13 -35.09 -12.94 -56.38
C SER A 13 -33.67 -13.42 -56.07
N ILE A 14 -33.23 -14.57 -56.69
CA ILE A 14 -31.86 -15.09 -56.47
C ILE A 14 -30.77 -14.05 -56.83
N GLY A 15 -31.02 -13.25 -57.88
CA GLY A 15 -30.14 -12.17 -58.29
C GLY A 15 -29.94 -11.13 -57.21
N ASP A 16 -31.03 -10.75 -56.55
CA ASP A 16 -31.07 -9.74 -55.46
C ASP A 16 -30.32 -10.26 -54.21
N PHE A 17 -30.53 -11.56 -53.89
CA PHE A 17 -29.80 -12.18 -52.77
C PHE A 17 -28.30 -12.26 -53.01
N ARG A 18 -27.87 -12.56 -54.26
CA ARG A 18 -26.45 -12.54 -54.61
C ARG A 18 -25.85 -11.13 -54.52
N ALA A 19 -26.55 -10.14 -55.08
CA ALA A 19 -26.11 -8.78 -55.01
C ALA A 19 -26.03 -8.24 -53.55
N LEU A 20 -26.99 -8.63 -52.71
CA LEU A 20 -26.94 -8.34 -51.27
C LEU A 20 -25.75 -9.02 -50.60
N HIS A 21 -25.55 -10.31 -50.86
CA HIS A 21 -24.41 -11.03 -50.28
C HIS A 21 -23.06 -10.43 -50.68
N GLU A 22 -22.90 -10.05 -51.94
CA GLU A 22 -21.68 -9.38 -52.41
C GLU A 22 -21.52 -8.00 -51.74
N ARG A 23 -22.56 -7.20 -51.57
CA ARG A 23 -22.54 -5.91 -50.88
C ARG A 23 -22.15 -6.08 -49.42
N VAL A 24 -22.83 -7.02 -48.74
CA VAL A 24 -22.52 -7.29 -47.32
C VAL A 24 -21.11 -7.74 -47.12
N GLN A 25 -20.57 -8.62 -47.99
CA GLN A 25 -19.17 -9.08 -47.89
C GLN A 25 -18.13 -8.03 -48.24
N ARG A 26 -18.35 -7.20 -49.25
CA ARG A 26 -17.39 -6.21 -49.71
C ARG A 26 -17.41 -4.91 -48.97
N ASP A 27 -18.57 -4.40 -48.63
CA ASP A 27 -18.74 -3.02 -48.16
C ASP A 27 -19.24 -2.96 -46.72
N ASP A 28 -20.35 -3.67 -46.41
CA ASP A 28 -20.98 -3.49 -45.10
C ASP A 28 -20.18 -4.18 -43.96
N LEU A 29 -19.74 -5.42 -44.14
CA LEU A 29 -19.03 -6.16 -43.10
C LEU A 29 -17.70 -5.54 -42.77
N PRO A 30 -16.81 -5.21 -43.75
CA PRO A 30 -15.55 -4.51 -43.45
C PRO A 30 -15.77 -3.14 -42.79
N SER A 31 -16.80 -2.39 -43.20
CA SER A 31 -17.13 -1.11 -42.59
C SER A 31 -17.60 -1.26 -41.14
N PHE A 32 -18.47 -2.23 -40.86
CA PHE A 32 -18.91 -2.52 -39.48
C PHE A 32 -17.77 -3.04 -38.61
N GLU A 33 -16.87 -3.89 -39.15
CA GLU A 33 -15.69 -4.33 -38.42
C GLU A 33 -14.75 -3.16 -38.08
N ALA A 34 -14.51 -2.25 -39.00
CA ALA A 34 -13.68 -1.06 -38.78
C ALA A 34 -14.30 -0.15 -37.71
N GLU A 35 -15.60 0.14 -37.81
CA GLU A 35 -16.32 0.94 -36.84
C GLU A 35 -16.33 0.28 -35.46
N PHE A 36 -16.60 -1.01 -35.39
CA PHE A 36 -16.57 -1.77 -34.13
C PHE A 36 -15.17 -1.75 -33.49
N ARG A 37 -14.11 -1.96 -34.28
CA ARG A 37 -12.73 -1.88 -33.80
C ARG A 37 -12.40 -0.48 -33.29
N HIS A 38 -12.82 0.55 -34.01
CA HIS A 38 -12.61 1.95 -33.60
C HIS A 38 -13.30 2.26 -32.28
N GLN A 39 -14.57 1.87 -32.12
CA GLN A 39 -15.33 2.09 -30.89
C GLN A 39 -14.76 1.30 -29.71
N LEU A 40 -14.37 0.03 -29.94
CA LEU A 40 -13.76 -0.81 -28.92
C LEU A 40 -12.41 -0.23 -28.47
N ASN A 41 -11.58 0.21 -29.42
CA ASN A 41 -10.29 0.83 -29.11
C ASN A 41 -10.46 2.13 -28.31
N THR A 42 -11.35 3.01 -28.75
CA THR A 42 -11.62 4.28 -28.06
C THR A 42 -12.11 4.08 -26.64
N ASN A 43 -13.05 3.15 -26.44
CA ASN A 43 -13.58 2.84 -25.11
C ASN A 43 -12.51 2.19 -24.22
N ALA A 44 -11.75 1.21 -24.74
CA ALA A 44 -10.71 0.53 -23.99
C ALA A 44 -9.56 1.49 -23.59
N VAL A 45 -9.15 2.38 -24.48
CA VAL A 45 -8.13 3.41 -24.18
C VAL A 45 -8.63 4.33 -23.06
N ARG A 46 -9.89 4.76 -23.10
CA ARG A 46 -10.48 5.63 -22.07
C ARG A 46 -10.50 4.94 -20.71
N GLU A 47 -10.97 3.70 -20.64
CA GLU A 47 -11.04 2.93 -19.41
C GLU A 47 -9.62 2.67 -18.84
N LEU A 48 -8.67 2.32 -19.70
CA LEU A 48 -7.26 2.16 -19.29
C LEU A 48 -6.62 3.47 -18.84
N ALA A 49 -6.97 4.60 -19.45
CA ALA A 49 -6.52 5.92 -19.02
C ALA A 49 -7.05 6.28 -17.63
N GLN A 50 -8.33 5.99 -17.36
CA GLN A 50 -8.92 6.18 -16.02
C GLN A 50 -8.25 5.27 -14.99
N PHE A 51 -8.01 4.00 -15.34
CA PHE A 51 -7.30 3.04 -14.49
C PHE A 51 -5.86 3.49 -14.20
N ASN A 52 -5.12 3.89 -15.22
CA ASN A 52 -3.76 4.45 -15.05
C ASN A 52 -3.76 5.68 -14.15
N ALA A 53 -4.70 6.61 -14.36
CA ALA A 53 -4.83 7.80 -13.52
C ALA A 53 -5.17 7.45 -12.06
N TRP A 54 -5.99 6.42 -11.84
CA TRP A 54 -6.29 5.93 -10.49
C TRP A 54 -5.05 5.34 -9.82
N LEU A 55 -4.31 4.44 -10.49
CA LEU A 55 -3.07 3.87 -9.96
C LEU A 55 -2.03 4.95 -9.64
N ARG A 56 -1.89 5.97 -10.51
CA ARG A 56 -0.98 7.09 -10.29
C ARG A 56 -1.36 7.87 -9.03
N ARG A 57 -2.64 8.21 -8.85
CA ARG A 57 -3.09 8.88 -7.62
C ARG A 57 -2.75 8.08 -6.38
N GLN A 58 -2.96 6.75 -6.39
CA GLN A 58 -2.58 5.90 -5.27
C GLN A 58 -1.05 5.90 -5.00
N ALA A 59 -0.23 5.97 -6.04
CA ALA A 59 1.23 6.08 -5.89
C ALA A 59 1.65 7.45 -5.37
N ASP A 60 1.00 8.53 -5.84
CA ASP A 60 1.24 9.89 -5.35
C ASP A 60 0.82 10.02 -3.87
N ASP A 61 -0.29 9.39 -3.46
CA ASP A 61 -0.73 9.31 -2.06
C ASP A 61 0.32 8.63 -1.16
N ILE A 62 0.99 7.58 -1.65
CA ILE A 62 2.09 6.92 -0.91
C ILE A 62 3.25 7.90 -0.71
N SER A 63 3.66 8.58 -1.78
CA SER A 63 4.76 9.55 -1.74
C SER A 63 4.45 10.70 -0.77
N GLU A 64 3.22 11.20 -0.80
CA GLU A 64 2.77 12.27 0.10
C GLU A 64 2.76 11.81 1.56
N ARG A 65 2.28 10.60 1.83
CA ARG A 65 2.31 10.03 3.20
C ARG A 65 3.73 9.88 3.71
N VAL A 66 4.66 9.40 2.88
CA VAL A 66 6.08 9.31 3.25
C VAL A 66 6.65 10.70 3.56
N ARG A 67 6.31 11.72 2.78
CA ARG A 67 6.72 13.10 3.03
C ARG A 67 6.25 13.60 4.39
N VAL A 68 4.97 13.44 4.70
CA VAL A 68 4.39 13.91 5.97
C VAL A 68 4.95 13.10 7.17
N ILE A 69 5.16 11.79 7.01
CA ILE A 69 5.81 10.99 8.05
C ILE A 69 7.24 11.50 8.29
N ASN A 70 7.97 11.87 7.24
CA ASN A 70 9.31 12.44 7.37
C ASN A 70 9.33 13.79 8.10
N GLU A 71 8.32 14.62 7.94
CA GLU A 71 8.17 15.85 8.74
C GLU A 71 8.06 15.52 10.23
N ALA A 72 7.25 14.52 10.59
CA ALA A 72 7.14 14.05 11.97
C ALA A 72 8.44 13.40 12.48
N LEU A 73 9.11 12.58 11.66
CA LEU A 73 10.41 11.98 11.97
C LEU A 73 11.49 13.04 12.19
N GLY A 74 11.46 14.11 11.42
CA GLY A 74 12.37 15.25 11.58
C GLY A 74 12.30 15.91 12.95
N ALA A 75 11.18 15.79 13.69
CA ALA A 75 11.05 16.29 15.06
C ALA A 75 11.60 15.33 16.13
N ILE A 76 11.96 14.10 15.78
CA ILE A 76 12.43 13.05 16.69
C ILE A 76 13.94 12.90 16.61
N ASP A 77 14.64 12.94 17.74
CA ASP A 77 16.03 12.49 17.82
C ASP A 77 16.07 10.97 17.89
N TYR A 78 16.45 10.35 16.78
CA TYR A 78 16.68 8.90 16.74
C TYR A 78 17.96 8.53 17.55
N ASN A 79 19.03 9.24 17.29
CA ASN A 79 20.24 9.32 18.11
C ASN A 79 20.55 10.81 18.35
N PRO A 80 21.40 11.18 19.31
CA PRO A 80 21.72 12.58 19.56
C PRO A 80 22.15 13.32 18.29
N GLY A 81 21.38 14.33 17.88
CA GLY A 81 21.64 15.12 16.68
C GLY A 81 21.32 14.44 15.34
N ARG A 82 20.72 13.25 15.35
CA ARG A 82 20.39 12.48 14.15
C ARG A 82 18.91 12.15 14.07
N ILE A 83 18.39 12.12 12.85
CA ILE A 83 17.01 11.80 12.52
C ILE A 83 16.94 10.59 11.60
N ILE A 84 15.77 9.98 11.51
CA ILE A 84 15.44 8.99 10.48
C ILE A 84 14.66 9.68 9.37
N VAL A 85 15.02 9.37 8.13
CA VAL A 85 14.31 9.77 6.92
C VAL A 85 13.88 8.51 6.18
N LEU A 86 12.58 8.35 5.91
CA LEU A 86 12.06 7.30 5.06
C LEU A 86 12.27 7.67 3.59
N ILE A 87 12.74 6.71 2.82
CA ILE A 87 13.01 6.86 1.39
C ILE A 87 12.06 5.93 0.64
N ALA A 88 11.37 6.46 -0.36
CA ALA A 88 10.53 5.71 -1.27
C ALA A 88 11.05 5.93 -2.70
N GLU A 89 11.85 5.00 -3.19
CA GLU A 89 12.44 5.04 -4.53
C GLU A 89 11.62 4.21 -5.52
N PRO A 90 11.58 4.59 -6.81
CA PRO A 90 10.96 3.77 -7.83
C PRO A 90 11.58 2.37 -7.86
N THR A 91 10.74 1.34 -7.85
CA THR A 91 11.18 -0.06 -7.85
C THR A 91 12.02 -0.41 -9.07
N VAL A 92 13.00 -1.29 -8.89
CA VAL A 92 13.78 -1.91 -9.96
C VAL A 92 13.09 -3.13 -10.58
N ASN A 93 11.94 -3.56 -10.04
CA ASN A 93 11.20 -4.71 -10.53
C ASN A 93 10.77 -4.52 -11.97
N GLN A 94 11.22 -5.42 -12.85
CA GLN A 94 11.04 -5.31 -14.30
C GLN A 94 9.57 -5.42 -14.70
N ASP A 95 8.78 -6.30 -14.08
CA ASP A 95 7.35 -6.45 -14.38
C ASP A 95 6.59 -5.14 -14.12
N VAL A 96 6.87 -4.50 -12.97
CA VAL A 96 6.23 -3.24 -12.61
C VAL A 96 6.65 -2.10 -13.54
N ARG A 97 7.93 -2.01 -13.85
CA ARG A 97 8.44 -0.97 -14.76
C ARG A 97 7.85 -1.10 -16.16
N GLN A 98 7.80 -2.35 -16.67
CA GLN A 98 7.24 -2.63 -17.99
C GLN A 98 5.74 -2.33 -18.03
N PHE A 99 4.98 -2.81 -17.04
CA PHE A 99 3.56 -2.52 -16.94
C PHE A 99 3.24 -1.01 -16.92
N ARG A 100 4.01 -0.23 -16.14
CA ARG A 100 3.87 1.22 -16.11
C ARG A 100 4.22 1.90 -17.43
N ALA A 101 5.17 1.36 -18.16
CA ALA A 101 5.55 1.82 -19.50
C ALA A 101 4.44 1.51 -20.51
N ASP A 102 3.94 0.27 -20.53
CA ASP A 102 2.86 -0.19 -21.40
C ASP A 102 1.58 0.66 -21.18
N LEU A 103 1.17 0.85 -19.93
CA LEU A 103 0.02 1.71 -19.62
C LEU A 103 0.21 3.15 -20.10
N ARG A 104 1.40 3.71 -19.97
CA ARG A 104 1.69 5.07 -20.47
C ARG A 104 1.61 5.13 -21.99
N GLU A 105 2.22 4.15 -22.67
CA GLU A 105 2.23 4.10 -24.14
C GLU A 105 0.81 3.99 -24.68
N VAL A 106 0.01 3.06 -24.16
CA VAL A 106 -1.38 2.85 -24.58
C VAL A 106 -2.25 4.09 -24.33
N THR A 107 -2.01 4.84 -23.25
CA THR A 107 -2.84 5.99 -22.84
C THR A 107 -2.36 7.33 -23.36
N ALA A 108 -1.11 7.43 -23.84
CA ALA A 108 -0.50 8.71 -24.24
C ALA A 108 -0.95 9.25 -25.61
N GLY A 109 -1.64 8.47 -26.42
CA GLY A 109 -1.85 8.80 -27.81
C GLY A 109 -3.30 9.00 -28.24
N VAL A 110 -4.14 9.66 -27.44
CA VAL A 110 -5.55 9.95 -27.82
C VAL A 110 -5.67 10.87 -29.05
N LEU A 111 -4.60 11.49 -29.50
CA LEU A 111 -4.59 12.47 -30.58
C LEU A 111 -3.82 12.04 -31.85
N ALA A 112 -3.23 10.84 -31.89
CA ALA A 112 -2.54 10.37 -33.08
C ALA A 112 -3.48 9.50 -33.92
N SER A 113 -3.76 9.94 -35.13
CA SER A 113 -4.76 9.39 -36.05
C SER A 113 -4.13 8.70 -37.27
N ASP A 114 -3.10 7.84 -37.04
CA ASP A 114 -2.57 7.00 -38.11
C ASP A 114 -3.05 5.54 -37.88
N ASP A 115 -3.60 4.93 -38.91
CA ASP A 115 -4.19 3.57 -38.86
C ASP A 115 -3.20 2.52 -38.33
N THR A 116 -1.92 2.66 -38.67
CA THR A 116 -0.85 1.76 -38.22
C THR A 116 -0.61 1.85 -36.71
N ASP A 117 -0.72 3.04 -36.14
CA ASP A 117 -0.58 3.26 -34.70
C ASP A 117 -1.81 2.74 -33.94
N MET A 118 -3.00 2.78 -34.54
CA MET A 118 -4.23 2.21 -33.96
C MET A 118 -4.17 0.69 -33.87
N GLU A 119 -3.71 -0.01 -34.91
CA GLU A 119 -3.58 -1.47 -34.91
C GLU A 119 -2.57 -1.93 -33.86
N ARG A 120 -1.38 -1.34 -33.81
CA ARG A 120 -0.36 -1.64 -32.77
C ARG A 120 -0.89 -1.44 -31.37
N ARG A 121 -1.61 -0.36 -31.12
CA ARG A 121 -2.21 -0.05 -29.82
C ARG A 121 -3.29 -1.03 -29.44
N PHE A 122 -4.13 -1.43 -30.40
CA PHE A 122 -5.15 -2.46 -30.20
C PHE A 122 -4.51 -3.79 -29.75
N GLU A 123 -3.44 -4.22 -30.39
CA GLU A 123 -2.71 -5.45 -30.00
C GLU A 123 -2.07 -5.32 -28.59
N GLN A 124 -1.53 -4.17 -28.23
CA GLN A 124 -1.01 -3.91 -26.89
C GLN A 124 -2.11 -3.96 -25.82
N ILE A 125 -3.25 -3.33 -26.08
CA ILE A 125 -4.42 -3.37 -25.20
C ILE A 125 -4.90 -4.80 -25.03
N ARG A 126 -5.05 -5.51 -26.13
CA ARG A 126 -5.50 -6.90 -26.14
C ARG A 126 -4.57 -7.79 -25.30
N ALA A 127 -3.26 -7.71 -25.54
CA ALA A 127 -2.27 -8.48 -24.80
C ALA A 127 -2.33 -8.20 -23.28
N LEU A 128 -2.53 -6.95 -22.90
CA LEU A 128 -2.68 -6.54 -21.50
C LEU A 128 -3.95 -7.12 -20.86
N ILE A 129 -5.07 -7.02 -21.56
CA ILE A 129 -6.38 -7.55 -21.10
C ILE A 129 -6.33 -9.08 -20.99
N GLU A 130 -5.74 -9.78 -21.97
CA GLU A 130 -5.56 -11.24 -21.94
C GLU A 130 -4.73 -11.67 -20.72
N ARG A 131 -3.68 -10.93 -20.41
CA ARG A 131 -2.86 -11.19 -19.24
C ARG A 131 -3.64 -10.96 -17.92
N PHE A 132 -4.47 -9.93 -17.84
CA PHE A 132 -5.35 -9.70 -16.68
C PHE A 132 -6.39 -10.81 -16.52
N LYS A 133 -6.94 -11.32 -17.61
CA LYS A 133 -7.90 -12.44 -17.58
C LYS A 133 -7.25 -13.77 -17.19
N GLY A 134 -5.95 -13.91 -17.40
CA GLY A 134 -5.20 -15.15 -17.23
C GLY A 134 -5.21 -15.99 -18.52
N ARG A 135 -4.08 -16.04 -19.19
CA ARG A 135 -3.89 -16.80 -20.43
C ARG A 135 -3.98 -18.30 -20.18
N ILE A 136 -4.47 -19.05 -21.16
CA ILE A 136 -4.56 -20.51 -21.10
C ILE A 136 -3.17 -21.10 -20.82
N GLY A 137 -3.06 -21.94 -19.79
CA GLY A 137 -1.80 -22.52 -19.33
C GLY A 137 -0.90 -21.62 -18.48
N HIS A 138 -1.27 -20.34 -18.30
CA HIS A 138 -0.49 -19.35 -17.54
C HIS A 138 -1.32 -18.61 -16.47
N ALA A 139 -2.54 -19.06 -16.18
CA ALA A 139 -3.49 -18.35 -15.34
C ALA A 139 -2.96 -18.01 -13.94
N GLU A 140 -2.18 -18.89 -13.33
CA GLU A 140 -1.63 -18.66 -11.99
C GLU A 140 -0.50 -17.62 -12.00
N SER A 141 0.42 -17.73 -12.95
CA SER A 141 1.51 -16.74 -13.13
C SER A 141 0.97 -15.36 -13.51
N ASP A 142 -0.07 -15.30 -14.35
CA ASP A 142 -0.71 -14.05 -14.73
C ASP A 142 -1.47 -13.41 -13.57
N ARG A 143 -2.12 -14.19 -12.70
CA ARG A 143 -2.73 -13.69 -11.46
C ARG A 143 -1.68 -13.14 -10.48
N ALA A 144 -0.56 -13.83 -10.34
CA ALA A 144 0.55 -13.36 -9.50
C ALA A 144 1.15 -12.06 -10.04
N TRP A 145 1.34 -11.99 -11.36
CA TRP A 145 1.78 -10.78 -12.04
C TRP A 145 0.78 -9.64 -11.86
N THR A 146 -0.51 -9.86 -12.10
CA THR A 146 -1.57 -8.84 -11.93
C THR A 146 -1.52 -8.26 -10.51
N ARG A 147 -1.51 -9.10 -9.48
CA ARG A 147 -1.41 -8.64 -8.08
C ARG A 147 -0.15 -7.82 -7.84
N ARG A 148 0.97 -8.22 -8.43
CA ARG A 148 2.25 -7.51 -8.27
C ARG A 148 2.21 -6.12 -8.89
N VAL A 149 1.75 -5.99 -10.14
CA VAL A 149 1.83 -4.74 -10.89
C VAL A 149 0.74 -3.74 -10.55
N THR A 150 -0.43 -4.21 -10.09
CA THR A 150 -1.56 -3.35 -9.70
C THR A 150 -1.50 -2.91 -8.24
N ASP A 151 -0.71 -3.56 -7.41
CA ASP A 151 -0.43 -3.08 -6.05
C ASP A 151 0.65 -1.99 -6.11
N VAL A 152 0.23 -0.74 -5.98
CA VAL A 152 1.12 0.43 -6.09
C VAL A 152 2.21 0.48 -5.01
N ARG A 153 2.09 -0.29 -3.93
CA ARG A 153 3.15 -0.44 -2.93
C ARG A 153 4.39 -1.08 -3.54
N ASN A 154 4.22 -1.98 -4.52
CA ASN A 154 5.31 -2.59 -5.27
C ASN A 154 5.97 -1.65 -6.29
N TRP A 155 5.41 -0.45 -6.49
CA TRP A 155 6.02 0.55 -7.37
C TRP A 155 7.20 1.26 -6.72
N PHE A 156 7.37 1.05 -5.42
CA PHE A 156 8.43 1.63 -4.63
C PHE A 156 9.29 0.55 -3.96
N THR A 157 10.54 0.90 -3.75
CA THR A 157 11.42 0.26 -2.80
C THR A 157 11.56 1.21 -1.61
N PHE A 158 11.27 0.70 -0.41
CA PHE A 158 11.33 1.51 0.79
C PHE A 158 12.64 1.25 1.53
N ALA A 159 13.24 2.34 2.00
CA ALA A 159 14.42 2.34 2.84
C ALA A 159 14.27 3.37 3.96
N ALA A 160 15.16 3.32 4.94
CA ALA A 160 15.30 4.37 5.93
C ALA A 160 16.77 4.80 5.99
N SER A 161 17.01 6.10 6.14
CA SER A 161 18.33 6.69 6.24
C SER A 161 18.46 7.40 7.59
N GLU A 162 19.51 7.08 8.35
CA GLU A 162 19.90 7.88 9.53
C GLU A 162 20.78 9.02 9.05
N GLN A 163 20.35 10.25 9.32
CA GLN A 163 21.00 11.46 8.82
C GLN A 163 21.30 12.45 9.95
N ASP A 164 22.39 13.18 9.81
CA ASP A 164 22.66 14.34 10.67
C ASP A 164 21.57 15.39 10.45
N ARG A 165 20.94 15.84 11.55
CA ARG A 165 19.82 16.80 11.51
C ARG A 165 20.20 18.14 10.86
N ARG A 166 21.42 18.59 11.02
CA ARG A 166 21.89 19.89 10.58
C ARG A 166 22.47 19.87 9.17
N THR A 167 23.26 18.83 8.84
CA THR A 167 23.96 18.75 7.55
C THR A 167 23.20 17.92 6.51
N GLY A 168 22.28 17.04 6.95
CA GLY A 168 21.62 16.06 6.08
C GLY A 168 22.54 14.93 5.62
N GLU A 169 23.78 14.87 6.15
CA GLU A 169 24.73 13.81 5.78
C GLU A 169 24.24 12.46 6.28
N GLU A 170 24.22 11.46 5.38
CA GLU A 170 23.83 10.11 5.70
C GLU A 170 24.88 9.42 6.55
N PHE A 171 24.47 8.92 7.70
CA PHE A 171 25.32 8.14 8.61
C PHE A 171 25.13 6.64 8.37
N GLU A 172 23.90 6.20 8.17
CA GLU A 172 23.59 4.79 7.97
C GLU A 172 22.33 4.63 7.09
N HIS A 173 22.38 3.65 6.18
CA HIS A 173 21.31 3.33 5.25
C HIS A 173 20.69 1.97 5.59
N TYR A 174 19.35 1.87 5.61
CA TYR A 174 18.59 0.70 6.00
C TYR A 174 17.68 0.26 4.87
N THR A 175 18.13 -0.68 4.04
CA THR A 175 17.31 -1.24 2.93
C THR A 175 16.50 -2.46 3.36
N ASP A 176 17.04 -3.24 4.32
CA ASP A 176 16.37 -4.41 4.89
C ASP A 176 16.80 -4.60 6.35
N SER A 177 16.31 -5.67 6.96
CA SER A 177 16.60 -5.96 8.35
C SER A 177 17.87 -6.80 8.57
N ASP A 178 18.60 -7.16 7.53
CA ASP A 178 19.77 -8.02 7.65
C ASP A 178 20.98 -7.29 8.22
N GLY A 179 21.72 -7.98 9.06
CA GLY A 179 22.95 -7.47 9.66
C GLY A 179 22.82 -6.61 10.93
N LYS A 180 21.60 -6.28 11.40
CA LYS A 180 21.39 -5.44 12.59
C LYS A 180 21.02 -6.22 13.83
N SER A 181 21.39 -5.68 15.01
CA SER A 181 20.93 -6.23 16.28
C SER A 181 19.42 -6.08 16.43
N GLY A 182 18.76 -7.03 17.12
CA GLY A 182 17.32 -6.99 17.36
C GLY A 182 16.85 -5.65 17.97
N GLY A 183 17.64 -5.07 18.85
CA GLY A 183 17.32 -3.77 19.48
C GLY A 183 17.34 -2.58 18.52
N GLN A 184 18.24 -2.56 17.54
CA GLN A 184 18.27 -1.50 16.52
C GLN A 184 17.07 -1.58 15.57
N LYS A 185 16.70 -2.79 15.15
CA LYS A 185 15.50 -3.03 14.32
C LYS A 185 14.25 -2.54 15.02
N GLU A 186 14.10 -2.86 16.29
CA GLU A 186 12.94 -2.43 17.09
C GLU A 186 12.92 -0.91 17.30
N LYS A 187 14.06 -0.31 17.62
CA LYS A 187 14.15 1.14 17.78
C LYS A 187 13.69 1.86 16.52
N LEU A 188 14.13 1.40 15.34
CA LEU A 188 13.71 1.92 14.05
C LEU A 188 12.20 1.73 13.83
N ALA A 189 11.69 0.51 14.07
CA ALA A 189 10.28 0.20 13.90
C ALA A 189 9.38 1.07 14.79
N TYR A 190 9.73 1.25 16.05
CA TYR A 190 8.96 2.13 16.96
C TYR A 190 9.07 3.61 16.60
N THR A 191 10.20 4.05 16.04
CA THR A 191 10.33 5.43 15.56
C THR A 191 9.39 5.70 14.39
N ILE A 192 9.36 4.79 13.43
CA ILE A 192 8.46 4.87 12.27
C ILE A 192 6.99 4.76 12.71
N LEU A 193 6.68 3.84 13.63
CA LEU A 193 5.34 3.68 14.17
C LEU A 193 4.87 4.96 14.87
N ALA A 194 5.71 5.57 15.71
CA ALA A 194 5.38 6.81 16.40
C ALA A 194 5.09 7.96 15.42
N ALA A 195 5.93 8.12 14.39
CA ALA A 195 5.71 9.12 13.36
C ALA A 195 4.42 8.85 12.55
N SER A 196 4.14 7.58 12.25
CA SER A 196 2.90 7.18 11.55
C SER A 196 1.66 7.45 12.39
N LEU A 197 1.70 7.19 13.70
CA LEU A 197 0.61 7.52 14.63
C LEU A 197 0.44 9.04 14.78
N ALA A 198 1.55 9.79 14.87
CA ALA A 198 1.50 11.25 14.88
C ALA A 198 0.77 11.78 13.65
N TYR A 199 1.11 11.28 12.47
CA TYR A 199 0.41 11.63 11.24
C TYR A 199 -1.07 11.24 11.26
N GLN A 200 -1.39 10.00 11.64
CA GLN A 200 -2.75 9.47 11.61
C GLN A 200 -3.69 10.21 12.57
N PHE A 201 -3.18 10.64 13.71
CA PHE A 201 -3.94 11.41 14.69
C PHE A 201 -3.84 12.94 14.50
N GLY A 202 -3.12 13.41 13.45
CA GLY A 202 -2.90 14.84 13.22
C GLY A 202 -2.19 15.54 14.38
N LEU A 203 -1.19 14.87 14.99
CA LEU A 203 -0.52 15.36 16.19
C LEU A 203 0.57 16.38 15.84
N GLU A 204 0.54 17.52 16.52
CA GLU A 204 1.64 18.46 16.55
C GLU A 204 2.63 18.08 17.66
N TRP A 205 3.92 18.08 17.36
CA TRP A 205 4.97 17.78 18.32
C TRP A 205 5.09 18.88 19.38
N GLY A 206 5.14 18.47 20.65
CA GLY A 206 5.34 19.40 21.78
C GLY A 206 4.06 20.05 22.33
N VAL A 207 2.89 19.71 21.80
CA VAL A 207 1.62 20.17 22.36
C VAL A 207 1.15 19.20 23.46
N GLU A 208 1.38 19.54 24.70
CA GLU A 208 1.08 18.69 25.87
C GLU A 208 -0.42 18.45 26.10
N LYS A 209 -1.31 19.30 25.59
CA LYS A 209 -2.77 19.20 25.81
C LYS A 209 -3.51 19.27 24.49
N SER A 210 -3.85 18.13 23.95
CA SER A 210 -4.87 18.00 22.90
C SER A 210 -6.22 17.70 23.54
N ARG A 211 -7.29 18.22 22.93
CA ARG A 211 -8.69 17.85 23.22
C ARG A 211 -9.11 16.56 22.50
N ASP A 212 -8.21 16.01 21.67
CA ASP A 212 -8.50 14.86 20.82
C ASP A 212 -8.24 13.56 21.58
N PHE A 213 -9.07 12.57 21.29
CA PHE A 213 -8.92 11.22 21.82
C PHE A 213 -7.75 10.51 21.10
N ARG A 214 -6.66 10.28 21.84
CA ARG A 214 -5.39 9.72 21.33
C ARG A 214 -5.11 8.37 21.96
N PHE A 215 -5.93 7.38 21.63
CA PHE A 215 -5.82 6.03 22.20
C PHE A 215 -5.27 5.05 21.19
N ALA A 216 -4.26 4.27 21.60
CA ALA A 216 -3.68 3.19 20.80
C ALA A 216 -3.54 1.92 21.64
N VAL A 217 -3.82 0.77 21.03
CA VAL A 217 -3.60 -0.56 21.62
C VAL A 217 -2.39 -1.18 20.92
N ILE A 218 -1.40 -1.61 21.69
CA ILE A 218 -0.21 -2.28 21.17
C ILE A 218 -0.17 -3.68 21.78
N ASP A 219 -0.43 -4.68 20.95
CA ASP A 219 -0.41 -6.08 21.34
C ASP A 219 0.98 -6.70 21.15
N GLU A 220 1.34 -7.65 22.00
CA GLU A 220 2.68 -8.27 22.04
C GLU A 220 3.86 -7.29 22.11
N ALA A 221 3.60 -6.08 22.62
CA ALA A 221 4.58 -5.02 22.65
C ALA A 221 5.79 -5.39 23.50
N PHE A 222 6.96 -5.07 22.99
CA PHE A 222 8.23 -5.12 23.71
C PHE A 222 8.71 -6.52 24.11
N GLY A 223 8.03 -7.59 23.71
CA GLY A 223 8.33 -8.96 24.15
C GLY A 223 9.73 -9.45 23.80
N ARG A 224 10.27 -9.03 22.65
CA ARG A 224 11.56 -9.49 22.11
C ARG A 224 12.67 -8.47 22.15
N GLY A 225 12.40 -7.21 22.48
CA GLY A 225 13.33 -6.12 22.43
C GLY A 225 14.25 -5.95 23.62
N SER A 226 15.26 -5.11 23.44
CA SER A 226 16.08 -4.65 24.54
C SER A 226 15.30 -3.69 25.43
N ASP A 227 15.66 -3.63 26.72
CA ASP A 227 15.05 -2.68 27.66
C ASP A 227 15.29 -1.23 27.23
N ALA A 228 16.44 -0.96 26.59
CA ALA A 228 16.76 0.37 26.05
C ALA A 228 15.82 0.77 24.91
N SER A 229 15.52 -0.13 23.97
CA SER A 229 14.57 0.11 22.88
C SER A 229 13.15 0.32 23.39
N THR A 230 12.75 -0.48 24.41
CA THR A 230 11.45 -0.34 25.07
C THR A 230 11.30 1.03 25.74
N ARG A 231 12.27 1.45 26.54
CA ARG A 231 12.25 2.79 27.19
C ARG A 231 12.23 3.93 26.18
N TYR A 232 13.02 3.80 25.12
CA TYR A 232 13.02 4.77 24.04
C TYR A 232 11.62 4.91 23.41
N ALA A 233 10.99 3.79 23.05
CA ALA A 233 9.65 3.80 22.45
C ALA A 233 8.58 4.40 23.37
N LEU A 234 8.57 4.00 24.65
CA LEU A 234 7.62 4.53 25.63
C LEU A 234 7.81 6.02 25.86
N THR A 235 9.06 6.49 25.94
CA THR A 235 9.37 7.93 26.02
C THR A 235 8.87 8.68 24.80
N LEU A 236 9.01 8.09 23.62
CA LEU A 236 8.56 8.67 22.36
C LEU A 236 7.04 8.77 22.31
N PHE A 237 6.32 7.71 22.67
CA PHE A 237 4.85 7.72 22.72
C PHE A 237 4.31 8.69 23.78
N ALA A 238 4.99 8.80 24.92
CA ALA A 238 4.63 9.79 25.95
C ALA A 238 4.77 11.23 25.44
N LYS A 239 5.84 11.54 24.68
CA LYS A 239 6.01 12.86 24.03
C LYS A 239 4.91 13.18 23.01
N LEU A 240 4.32 12.17 22.40
CA LEU A 240 3.16 12.32 21.51
C LEU A 240 1.82 12.51 22.26
N GLY A 241 1.83 12.39 23.59
CA GLY A 241 0.62 12.45 24.38
C GLY A 241 -0.37 11.31 24.10
N LEU A 242 0.14 10.15 23.67
CA LEU A 242 -0.70 8.98 23.39
C LEU A 242 -1.13 8.31 24.70
N GLN A 243 -2.42 7.97 24.79
CA GLN A 243 -2.93 7.05 25.78
C GLN A 243 -2.77 5.62 25.26
N LEU A 244 -1.99 4.80 25.94
CA LEU A 244 -1.62 3.46 25.47
C LEU A 244 -2.27 2.38 26.34
N LEU A 245 -2.84 1.37 25.68
CA LEU A 245 -3.08 0.06 26.25
C LEU A 245 -2.00 -0.89 25.70
N ILE A 246 -1.13 -1.37 26.59
CA ILE A 246 0.01 -2.21 26.23
C ILE A 246 -0.26 -3.61 26.70
N VAL A 247 -0.35 -4.57 25.78
CA VAL A 247 -0.39 -5.98 26.10
C VAL A 247 1.02 -6.55 25.98
N THR A 248 1.57 -7.07 27.07
CA THR A 248 2.99 -7.45 27.13
C THR A 248 3.20 -8.65 28.04
N PRO A 249 4.23 -9.46 27.78
CA PRO A 249 4.64 -10.53 28.70
C PRO A 249 5.12 -9.99 30.06
N LEU A 250 4.92 -10.77 31.10
CA LEU A 250 5.22 -10.41 32.49
C LEU A 250 6.70 -9.98 32.68
N GLN A 251 7.63 -10.57 31.90
CA GLN A 251 9.06 -10.28 32.00
C GLN A 251 9.39 -8.80 31.70
N LYS A 252 8.53 -8.09 30.97
CA LYS A 252 8.76 -6.69 30.56
C LYS A 252 8.12 -5.64 31.47
N VAL A 253 7.35 -6.09 32.45
CA VAL A 253 6.62 -5.15 33.35
C VAL A 253 7.59 -4.21 34.07
N HIS A 254 8.75 -4.68 34.49
CA HIS A 254 9.76 -3.85 35.19
C HIS A 254 10.29 -2.65 34.34
N VAL A 255 10.24 -2.76 33.01
CA VAL A 255 10.64 -1.66 32.10
C VAL A 255 9.48 -0.72 31.84
N ILE A 256 8.24 -1.27 31.77
CA ILE A 256 7.03 -0.55 31.38
C ILE A 256 6.40 0.17 32.55
N GLU A 257 6.53 -0.39 33.76
CA GLU A 257 5.95 0.13 35.02
C GLU A 257 6.09 1.65 35.20
N PRO A 258 7.26 2.29 34.93
CA PRO A 258 7.39 3.74 35.12
C PRO A 258 6.52 4.61 34.18
N TYR A 259 5.95 4.01 33.13
CA TYR A 259 5.22 4.70 32.07
C TYR A 259 3.72 4.45 32.10
N VAL A 260 3.22 3.62 33.02
CA VAL A 260 1.81 3.24 33.10
C VAL A 260 1.22 3.60 34.46
N SER A 261 -0.09 3.85 34.48
CA SER A 261 -0.82 4.24 35.70
C SER A 261 -1.49 3.04 36.39
N ALA A 262 -1.75 1.96 35.64
CA ALA A 262 -2.39 0.75 36.14
C ALA A 262 -1.91 -0.47 35.37
N ILE A 263 -2.04 -1.64 35.99
CA ILE A 263 -1.71 -2.94 35.41
C ILE A 263 -2.94 -3.84 35.53
N GLY A 264 -3.37 -4.39 34.39
CA GLY A 264 -4.33 -5.49 34.34
C GLY A 264 -3.58 -6.84 34.27
N PHE A 265 -3.58 -7.59 35.33
CA PHE A 265 -3.00 -8.92 35.35
C PHE A 265 -4.07 -9.95 34.98
N VAL A 266 -3.79 -10.71 33.91
CA VAL A 266 -4.67 -11.77 33.42
C VAL A 266 -4.10 -13.12 33.79
N ASP A 267 -4.87 -13.92 34.49
CA ASP A 267 -4.53 -15.29 34.82
C ASP A 267 -5.62 -16.30 34.36
N ASN A 268 -5.23 -17.53 34.17
CA ASN A 268 -6.14 -18.63 33.85
C ASN A 268 -5.71 -19.92 34.60
N PRO A 269 -5.94 -19.99 35.92
CA PRO A 269 -5.42 -21.07 36.74
C PRO A 269 -5.95 -22.45 36.37
N THR A 270 -7.16 -22.52 35.80
CA THR A 270 -7.86 -23.78 35.53
C THR A 270 -7.88 -24.13 34.04
N GLY A 271 -7.44 -23.25 33.15
CA GLY A 271 -7.58 -23.40 31.72
C GLY A 271 -9.01 -23.17 31.18
N ALA A 272 -10.00 -23.08 32.07
CA ALA A 272 -11.42 -22.96 31.69
C ALA A 272 -11.96 -21.51 31.69
N ALA A 273 -11.39 -20.65 32.53
CA ALA A 273 -11.83 -19.25 32.63
C ALA A 273 -10.68 -18.32 32.99
N SER A 274 -10.56 -17.21 32.25
CA SER A 274 -9.60 -16.14 32.52
C SER A 274 -10.16 -15.16 33.52
N ARG A 275 -9.28 -14.63 34.38
CA ARG A 275 -9.59 -13.62 35.40
C ARG A 275 -8.70 -12.40 35.13
N VAL A 276 -9.24 -11.20 35.38
CA VAL A 276 -8.48 -9.95 35.29
C VAL A 276 -8.41 -9.31 36.66
N HIS A 277 -7.21 -9.04 37.11
CA HIS A 277 -6.94 -8.31 38.35
C HIS A 277 -6.34 -6.96 38.00
N THR A 278 -7.08 -5.89 38.22
CA THR A 278 -6.57 -4.53 38.01
C THR A 278 -5.90 -4.02 39.28
N LEU A 279 -4.68 -3.55 39.15
CA LEU A 279 -3.89 -2.98 40.24
C LEU A 279 -3.42 -1.57 39.81
N THR A 280 -3.46 -0.63 40.75
CA THR A 280 -2.69 0.60 40.59
C THR A 280 -1.19 0.29 40.64
N ILE A 281 -0.36 1.16 40.11
CA ILE A 281 1.11 0.99 40.18
C ILE A 281 1.59 0.95 41.65
N GLU A 282 0.96 1.71 42.53
CA GLU A 282 1.27 1.72 43.96
C GLU A 282 1.00 0.35 44.61
N GLU A 283 -0.21 -0.21 44.36
CA GLU A 283 -0.57 -1.55 44.86
C GLU A 283 0.33 -2.66 44.28
N PHE A 284 0.71 -2.54 42.99
CA PHE A 284 1.64 -3.48 42.37
C PHE A 284 3.02 -3.45 43.06
N ARG A 285 3.57 -2.24 43.29
CA ARG A 285 4.85 -2.06 43.99
C ARG A 285 4.82 -2.58 45.42
N GLU A 286 3.73 -2.34 46.12
CA GLU A 286 3.56 -2.88 47.49
C GLU A 286 3.53 -4.40 47.53
N ARG A 287 2.83 -5.04 46.57
CA ARG A 287 2.81 -6.50 46.46
C ARG A 287 4.17 -7.06 46.14
N GLN A 288 4.94 -6.43 45.24
CA GLN A 288 6.30 -6.84 44.95
C GLN A 288 7.21 -6.80 46.21
N ARG A 289 7.07 -5.75 47.04
CA ARG A 289 7.85 -5.60 48.28
C ARG A 289 7.49 -6.61 49.32
N ARG A 290 6.24 -7.08 49.38
CA ARG A 290 5.77 -8.10 50.35
C ARG A 290 6.18 -9.51 49.97
N GLY A 291 6.66 -9.80 48.75
CA GLY A 291 7.00 -11.13 48.26
C GLY A 291 5.77 -12.01 47.98
N PRO A 292 5.96 -13.19 47.37
CA PRO A 292 4.87 -14.13 47.20
C PRO A 292 4.41 -14.64 48.57
N ALA A 293 3.04 -14.59 48.78
CA ALA A 293 2.42 -15.16 49.95
C ALA A 293 2.42 -16.69 49.91
#